data_232694c430c4014636db2b3065353993
#
_entry.id   232694c430c4014636db2b3065353993
#
_cell.length_a   1.000
_cell.length_b   1.000
_cell.length_c   1.000
_cell.angle_alpha   90.00
_cell.angle_beta   90.00
_cell.angle_gamma   90.00
#
_symmetry.space_group_name_H-M   'P 1'
#
loop_
_entity.id
_entity.type
_entity.pdbx_description
1 polymer ?
#
loop_
_entity_poly.entity_id
_entity_poly.type
_entity_poly.pdbx_seq_one_letter_code
_entity_poly.pdbx_strand_id
1 'polypeptide(L)'
;MTEPPKICQETPPIAIWGGFLLMCLGMFMAILDIQVVATSLPTIQGALHISPEAMSWIQTAYLIAEVIAIPLTGLFTRVLGLRWLFAAAVSLFTLASIGCAFSGSLSTLLVFRVVQGFSGGVVIPAVFSAVFLLFPPRLHAIATTIGGAVAVLAPTIGPVVGGFITETWSWPWLFLINVIPGLIVAVLTPRLVPRQPTDLAELIKLDSLALLLMVLALAGLEIGLKQAPHQGWLSPACAGQLLASGLGIGIFVLRTLRSAHPIVRLAALQQRSFAVGCALSFCLGVGLYGSVYLMPVFLSFVRRHDAFEIGTIMLVTGTAQLLAAPFAAILESRFGARALTAAGFALFALGLGLSSFQPRTADSAEMFWPQVLRGVAIMFCLLPPTRIALGALPEKEIADASALFNLMRNFGGAIGIALIDTILYGRVAIHADDFRARLLAGDLNAAQAIGLDPSLLANRPAGPPTAEEIAFVRPMVEKASLALCVNEAWAMLAGVAILGLLLALLAREQRN
;
A
#
# COMPACT_ATOMS: atom_id res chain seq x y z
N MET A 1 -20.17 21.70 -37.49
CA MET A 1 -19.65 22.33 -36.27
C MET A 1 -20.77 22.24 -35.25
N THR A 2 -20.80 21.19 -34.47
CA THR A 2 -21.72 21.05 -33.30
C THR A 2 -20.95 21.53 -32.09
N GLU A 3 -21.48 22.54 -31.40
CA GLU A 3 -20.92 23.06 -30.15
C GLU A 3 -20.65 21.90 -29.17
N PRO A 4 -19.48 21.89 -28.50
CA PRO A 4 -19.23 20.93 -27.42
C PRO A 4 -20.28 21.14 -26.31
N PRO A 5 -20.77 20.09 -25.65
CA PRO A 5 -21.80 20.20 -24.63
C PRO A 5 -21.30 21.10 -23.48
N LYS A 6 -22.12 22.09 -23.12
CA LYS A 6 -21.92 23.06 -22.02
C LYS A 6 -21.98 22.39 -20.63
N ILE A 7 -21.13 21.39 -20.36
CA ILE A 7 -21.09 20.73 -19.04
C ILE A 7 -20.19 21.49 -18.04
N CYS A 8 -19.48 22.56 -18.46
CA CYS A 8 -18.39 23.17 -17.69
C CYS A 8 -18.78 24.27 -16.67
N GLN A 9 -20.06 24.58 -16.42
CA GLN A 9 -20.39 25.70 -15.51
C GLN A 9 -21.40 25.40 -14.39
N GLU A 10 -22.06 24.24 -14.37
CA GLU A 10 -23.05 23.92 -13.34
C GLU A 10 -22.44 23.07 -12.21
N THR A 11 -22.95 23.26 -10.98
CA THR A 11 -22.66 22.35 -9.85
C THR A 11 -23.12 20.96 -10.23
N PRO A 12 -22.26 19.91 -10.08
CA PRO A 12 -22.65 18.55 -10.44
C PRO A 12 -23.90 18.15 -9.64
N PRO A 13 -24.88 17.52 -10.29
CA PRO A 13 -26.10 17.09 -9.62
C PRO A 13 -25.78 16.17 -8.43
N ILE A 14 -26.63 16.18 -7.40
CA ILE A 14 -26.50 15.36 -6.18
C ILE A 14 -26.28 13.88 -6.52
N ALA A 15 -26.87 13.40 -7.63
CA ALA A 15 -26.68 12.03 -8.11
C ALA A 15 -25.21 11.70 -8.42
N ILE A 16 -24.42 12.63 -8.96
CA ILE A 16 -22.97 12.41 -9.24
C ILE A 16 -22.20 12.28 -7.93
N TRP A 17 -22.47 13.13 -6.94
CA TRP A 17 -21.87 13.00 -5.61
C TRP A 17 -22.25 11.67 -4.96
N GLY A 18 -23.51 11.26 -5.03
CA GLY A 18 -23.97 9.97 -4.53
C GLY A 18 -23.27 8.80 -5.21
N GLY A 19 -23.14 8.84 -6.55
CA GLY A 19 -22.40 7.85 -7.31
C GLY A 19 -20.92 7.79 -6.93
N PHE A 20 -20.26 8.94 -6.76
CA PHE A 20 -18.87 9.02 -6.33
C PHE A 20 -18.65 8.49 -4.91
N LEU A 21 -19.55 8.81 -3.96
CA LEU A 21 -19.47 8.27 -2.60
C LEU A 21 -19.66 6.76 -2.55
N LEU A 22 -20.54 6.20 -3.40
CA LEU A 22 -20.64 4.74 -3.57
C LEU A 22 -19.36 4.14 -4.14
N MET A 23 -18.72 4.81 -5.10
CA MET A 23 -17.42 4.37 -5.61
C MET A 23 -16.34 4.43 -4.50
N CYS A 24 -16.33 5.47 -3.67
CA CYS A 24 -15.45 5.54 -2.50
C CYS A 24 -15.72 4.40 -1.50
N LEU A 25 -16.99 4.02 -1.29
CA LEU A 25 -17.34 2.87 -0.44
C LEU A 25 -16.80 1.55 -1.02
N GLY A 26 -16.90 1.34 -2.32
CA GLY A 26 -16.30 0.16 -2.99
C GLY A 26 -14.78 0.13 -2.85
N MET A 27 -14.10 1.27 -2.98
CA MET A 27 -12.66 1.39 -2.75
C MET A 27 -12.29 1.11 -1.28
N PHE A 28 -13.08 1.65 -0.35
CA PHE A 28 -12.92 1.39 1.08
C PHE A 28 -12.96 -0.11 1.39
N MET A 29 -13.94 -0.83 0.84
CA MET A 29 -14.08 -2.28 1.00
C MET A 29 -12.83 -3.02 0.48
N ALA A 30 -12.36 -2.71 -0.73
CA ALA A 30 -11.21 -3.37 -1.33
C ALA A 30 -9.93 -3.17 -0.49
N ILE A 31 -9.70 -1.95 0.02
CA ILE A 31 -8.53 -1.65 0.85
C ILE A 31 -8.68 -2.26 2.26
N LEU A 32 -9.88 -2.19 2.84
CA LEU A 32 -10.17 -2.76 4.16
C LEU A 32 -9.92 -4.27 4.16
N ASP A 33 -10.37 -4.99 3.13
CA ASP A 33 -10.22 -6.44 2.99
C ASP A 33 -8.76 -6.90 3.10
N ILE A 34 -7.82 -6.16 2.50
CA ILE A 34 -6.38 -6.45 2.61
C ILE A 34 -5.93 -6.43 4.07
N GLN A 35 -6.39 -5.45 4.83
CA GLN A 35 -5.92 -5.22 6.21
C GLN A 35 -6.56 -6.19 7.21
N VAL A 36 -7.88 -6.42 7.11
CA VAL A 36 -8.59 -7.37 7.99
C VAL A 36 -8.08 -8.79 7.80
N VAL A 37 -7.76 -9.20 6.56
CA VAL A 37 -7.19 -10.53 6.29
C VAL A 37 -5.76 -10.61 6.82
N ALA A 38 -4.92 -9.59 6.61
CA ALA A 38 -3.54 -9.58 7.06
C ALA A 38 -3.40 -9.81 8.58
N THR A 39 -4.23 -9.16 9.39
CA THR A 39 -4.22 -9.30 10.85
C THR A 39 -4.77 -10.63 11.34
N SER A 40 -5.59 -11.29 10.54
CA SER A 40 -6.29 -12.52 10.89
C SER A 40 -5.66 -13.79 10.28
N LEU A 41 -4.53 -13.65 9.58
CA LEU A 41 -3.83 -14.78 8.94
C LEU A 41 -3.56 -15.96 9.88
N PRO A 42 -3.09 -15.76 11.14
CA PRO A 42 -2.86 -16.88 12.06
C PRO A 42 -4.14 -17.66 12.39
N THR A 43 -5.28 -16.96 12.52
CA THR A 43 -6.59 -17.61 12.78
C THR A 43 -7.03 -18.45 11.58
N ILE A 44 -6.86 -17.92 10.35
CA ILE A 44 -7.16 -18.66 9.11
C ILE A 44 -6.24 -19.87 8.97
N GLN A 45 -4.94 -19.71 9.29
CA GLN A 45 -3.96 -20.79 9.30
C GLN A 45 -4.39 -21.94 10.21
N GLY A 46 -4.76 -21.62 11.44
CA GLY A 46 -5.23 -22.63 12.41
C GLY A 46 -6.51 -23.33 11.93
N ALA A 47 -7.47 -22.59 11.39
CA ALA A 47 -8.74 -23.14 10.91
C ALA A 47 -8.60 -24.05 9.68
N LEU A 48 -7.68 -23.76 8.78
CA LEU A 48 -7.43 -24.55 7.58
C LEU A 48 -6.31 -25.59 7.74
N HIS A 49 -5.67 -25.66 8.91
CA HIS A 49 -4.55 -26.56 9.23
C HIS A 49 -3.41 -26.50 8.22
N ILE A 50 -3.01 -25.28 7.82
CA ILE A 50 -1.96 -25.03 6.81
C ILE A 50 -0.64 -24.62 7.47
N SER A 51 0.48 -24.79 6.75
CA SER A 51 1.80 -24.35 7.24
C SER A 51 1.95 -22.84 7.29
N PRO A 52 2.84 -22.28 8.12
CA PRO A 52 3.12 -20.85 8.16
C PRO A 52 3.58 -20.28 6.81
N GLU A 53 4.37 -21.04 6.03
CA GLU A 53 4.81 -20.65 4.70
C GLU A 53 3.62 -20.53 3.74
N ALA A 54 2.68 -21.49 3.80
CA ALA A 54 1.48 -21.51 2.96
C ALA A 54 0.51 -20.38 3.33
N MET A 55 0.43 -19.98 4.60
CA MET A 55 -0.40 -18.88 5.09
C MET A 55 -0.13 -17.57 4.35
N SER A 56 1.13 -17.24 4.11
CA SER A 56 1.52 -15.99 3.48
C SER A 56 0.99 -15.85 2.03
N TRP A 57 0.70 -16.98 1.36
CA TRP A 57 0.15 -16.99 0.01
C TRP A 57 -1.28 -16.44 -0.06
N ILE A 58 -2.05 -16.49 1.04
CA ILE A 58 -3.42 -15.93 1.09
C ILE A 58 -3.41 -14.45 0.74
N GLN A 59 -2.45 -13.69 1.25
CA GLN A 59 -2.30 -12.28 0.95
C GLN A 59 -1.54 -12.04 -0.36
N THR A 60 -0.50 -12.82 -0.63
CA THR A 60 0.32 -12.67 -1.84
C THR A 60 -0.48 -12.90 -3.11
N ALA A 61 -1.37 -13.91 -3.14
CA ALA A 61 -2.21 -14.18 -4.30
C ALA A 61 -3.13 -13.00 -4.64
N TYR A 62 -3.68 -12.35 -3.62
CA TYR A 62 -4.46 -11.12 -3.79
C TYR A 62 -3.61 -9.99 -4.38
N LEU A 63 -2.45 -9.69 -3.77
CA LEU A 63 -1.58 -8.59 -4.18
C LEU A 63 -1.03 -8.75 -5.60
N ILE A 64 -0.64 -9.96 -5.98
CA ILE A 64 -0.20 -10.26 -7.37
C ILE A 64 -1.33 -9.94 -8.35
N ALA A 65 -2.53 -10.43 -8.07
CA ALA A 65 -3.69 -10.20 -8.93
C ALA A 65 -4.07 -8.70 -8.99
N GLU A 66 -3.99 -7.99 -7.87
CA GLU A 66 -4.21 -6.56 -7.77
C GLU A 66 -3.23 -5.77 -8.65
N VAL A 67 -1.93 -6.04 -8.54
CA VAL A 67 -0.89 -5.34 -9.32
C VAL A 67 -1.05 -5.59 -10.82
N ILE A 68 -1.49 -6.79 -11.22
CA ILE A 68 -1.80 -7.11 -12.62
C ILE A 68 -3.03 -6.35 -13.11
N ALA A 69 -4.06 -6.19 -12.27
CA ALA A 69 -5.32 -5.56 -12.65
C ALA A 69 -5.24 -4.03 -12.76
N ILE A 70 -4.40 -3.40 -11.94
CA ILE A 70 -4.24 -1.93 -11.90
C ILE A 70 -3.98 -1.35 -13.30
N PRO A 71 -2.96 -1.76 -14.07
CA PRO A 71 -2.68 -1.19 -15.39
C PRO A 71 -3.78 -1.47 -16.41
N LEU A 72 -4.58 -2.51 -16.22
CA LEU A 72 -5.71 -2.83 -17.09
C LEU A 72 -6.93 -1.93 -16.88
N THR A 73 -6.98 -1.16 -15.79
CA THR A 73 -8.13 -0.28 -15.48
C THR A 73 -8.41 0.70 -16.60
N GLY A 74 -7.36 1.27 -17.23
CA GLY A 74 -7.51 2.19 -18.37
C GLY A 74 -8.17 1.51 -19.58
N LEU A 75 -7.70 0.33 -19.97
CA LEU A 75 -8.29 -0.47 -21.02
C LEU A 75 -9.76 -0.79 -20.73
N PHE A 76 -10.04 -1.32 -19.54
CA PHE A 76 -11.39 -1.69 -19.15
C PHE A 76 -12.33 -0.48 -19.06
N THR A 77 -11.80 0.71 -18.68
CA THR A 77 -12.58 1.95 -18.71
C THR A 77 -12.97 2.34 -20.14
N ARG A 78 -12.08 2.17 -21.12
CA ARG A 78 -12.38 2.44 -22.54
C ARG A 78 -13.40 1.43 -23.11
N VAL A 79 -13.27 0.17 -22.73
CA VAL A 79 -14.12 -0.93 -23.22
C VAL A 79 -15.53 -0.85 -22.64
N LEU A 80 -15.66 -0.71 -21.32
CA LEU A 80 -16.92 -0.83 -20.58
C LEU A 80 -17.50 0.53 -20.17
N GLY A 81 -16.69 1.59 -20.18
CA GLY A 81 -16.98 2.84 -19.48
C GLY A 81 -16.86 2.69 -17.96
N LEU A 82 -16.56 3.79 -17.27
CA LEU A 82 -16.33 3.81 -15.82
C LEU A 82 -17.50 3.19 -15.02
N ARG A 83 -18.73 3.50 -15.41
CA ARG A 83 -19.98 3.05 -14.79
C ARG A 83 -20.09 1.52 -14.71
N TRP A 84 -19.96 0.84 -15.84
CA TRP A 84 -20.13 -0.62 -15.93
C TRP A 84 -18.88 -1.35 -15.45
N LEU A 85 -17.69 -0.78 -15.68
CA LEU A 85 -16.45 -1.32 -15.14
C LEU A 85 -16.51 -1.41 -13.62
N PHE A 86 -16.89 -0.30 -12.96
CA PHE A 86 -16.93 -0.26 -11.51
C PHE A 86 -17.97 -1.20 -10.92
N ALA A 87 -19.17 -1.24 -11.50
CA ALA A 87 -20.23 -2.15 -11.08
C ALA A 87 -19.81 -3.63 -11.23
N ALA A 88 -19.21 -3.99 -12.38
CA ALA A 88 -18.72 -5.35 -12.63
C ALA A 88 -17.59 -5.73 -11.68
N ALA A 89 -16.61 -4.84 -11.45
CA ALA A 89 -15.50 -5.08 -10.54
C ALA A 89 -16.01 -5.30 -9.10
N VAL A 90 -16.90 -4.45 -8.57
CA VAL A 90 -17.44 -4.62 -7.22
C VAL A 90 -18.33 -5.85 -7.12
N SER A 91 -19.11 -6.18 -8.16
CA SER A 91 -19.89 -7.43 -8.17
C SER A 91 -19.00 -8.66 -8.11
N LEU A 92 -17.93 -8.68 -8.91
CA LEU A 92 -16.96 -9.77 -8.91
C LEU A 92 -16.21 -9.88 -7.59
N PHE A 93 -15.82 -8.75 -7.00
CA PHE A 93 -15.20 -8.67 -5.67
C PHE A 93 -16.12 -9.25 -4.59
N THR A 94 -17.40 -8.90 -4.63
CA THR A 94 -18.41 -9.37 -3.67
C THR A 94 -18.65 -10.87 -3.79
N LEU A 95 -18.78 -11.38 -5.03
CA LEU A 95 -18.92 -12.82 -5.29
C LEU A 95 -17.68 -13.59 -4.84
N ALA A 96 -16.48 -13.06 -5.12
CA ALA A 96 -15.23 -13.66 -4.65
C ALA A 96 -15.13 -13.64 -3.12
N SER A 97 -15.61 -12.59 -2.46
CA SER A 97 -15.68 -12.51 -0.99
C SER A 97 -16.56 -13.62 -0.41
N ILE A 98 -17.74 -13.87 -1.02
CA ILE A 98 -18.59 -15.00 -0.65
C ILE A 98 -17.82 -16.32 -0.85
N GLY A 99 -17.14 -16.49 -1.99
CA GLY A 99 -16.33 -17.67 -2.27
C GLY A 99 -15.21 -17.89 -1.26
N CYS A 100 -14.51 -16.82 -0.83
CA CYS A 100 -13.49 -16.88 0.24
C CYS A 100 -14.11 -17.36 1.56
N ALA A 101 -15.26 -16.82 1.95
CA ALA A 101 -15.93 -17.16 3.21
C ALA A 101 -16.34 -18.64 3.29
N PHE A 102 -16.70 -19.25 2.17
CA PHE A 102 -17.11 -20.66 2.08
C PHE A 102 -15.96 -21.59 1.67
N SER A 103 -14.72 -21.11 1.62
CA SER A 103 -13.56 -21.93 1.26
C SER A 103 -13.19 -22.90 2.39
N GLY A 104 -13.22 -24.21 2.10
CA GLY A 104 -12.81 -25.27 3.03
C GLY A 104 -11.36 -25.73 2.83
N SER A 105 -10.60 -25.16 1.90
CA SER A 105 -9.19 -25.49 1.63
C SER A 105 -8.40 -24.28 1.19
N LEU A 106 -7.07 -24.34 1.37
CA LEU A 106 -6.17 -23.28 0.89
C LEU A 106 -6.33 -23.03 -0.61
N SER A 107 -6.39 -24.08 -1.42
CA SER A 107 -6.47 -23.96 -2.88
C SER A 107 -7.73 -23.22 -3.31
N THR A 108 -8.89 -23.53 -2.73
CA THR A 108 -10.15 -22.82 -3.04
C THR A 108 -10.07 -21.35 -2.57
N LEU A 109 -9.52 -21.11 -1.38
CA LEU A 109 -9.32 -19.76 -0.86
C LEU A 109 -8.41 -18.93 -1.79
N LEU A 110 -7.28 -19.49 -2.24
CA LEU A 110 -6.35 -18.80 -3.15
C LEU A 110 -7.00 -18.44 -4.49
N VAL A 111 -7.81 -19.32 -5.07
CA VAL A 111 -8.53 -19.03 -6.31
C VAL A 111 -9.44 -17.81 -6.14
N PHE A 112 -10.25 -17.78 -5.07
CA PHE A 112 -11.12 -16.63 -4.80
C PHE A 112 -10.34 -15.38 -4.41
N ARG A 113 -9.19 -15.50 -3.72
CA ARG A 113 -8.29 -14.38 -3.43
C ARG A 113 -7.69 -13.75 -4.70
N VAL A 114 -7.34 -14.55 -5.71
CA VAL A 114 -6.90 -14.05 -7.03
C VAL A 114 -8.04 -13.26 -7.70
N VAL A 115 -9.26 -13.80 -7.74
CA VAL A 115 -10.41 -13.11 -8.33
C VAL A 115 -10.73 -11.82 -7.57
N GLN A 116 -10.67 -11.85 -6.25
CA GLN A 116 -10.91 -10.72 -5.37
C GLN A 116 -9.84 -9.63 -5.56
N GLY A 117 -8.56 -10.00 -5.59
CA GLY A 117 -7.45 -9.08 -5.82
C GLY A 117 -7.51 -8.44 -7.22
N PHE A 118 -7.82 -9.23 -8.25
CA PHE A 118 -8.00 -8.71 -9.61
C PHE A 118 -9.12 -7.67 -9.68
N SER A 119 -10.27 -7.96 -9.09
CA SER A 119 -11.40 -7.03 -9.07
C SER A 119 -11.13 -5.79 -8.19
N GLY A 120 -10.48 -5.96 -7.02
CA GLY A 120 -10.07 -4.87 -6.12
C GLY A 120 -9.07 -3.92 -6.78
N GLY A 121 -8.10 -4.45 -7.52
CA GLY A 121 -7.07 -3.68 -8.23
C GLY A 121 -7.61 -2.71 -9.28
N VAL A 122 -8.77 -2.98 -9.83
CA VAL A 122 -9.47 -2.07 -10.75
C VAL A 122 -10.17 -0.93 -10.00
N VAL A 123 -10.70 -1.21 -8.82
CA VAL A 123 -11.57 -0.27 -8.07
C VAL A 123 -10.84 1.00 -7.65
N ILE A 124 -9.61 0.90 -7.14
CA ILE A 124 -8.87 2.06 -6.61
C ILE A 124 -8.55 3.08 -7.71
N PRO A 125 -7.90 2.72 -8.84
CA PRO A 125 -7.62 3.66 -9.92
C PRO A 125 -8.90 4.24 -10.55
N ALA A 126 -9.99 3.45 -10.58
CA ALA A 126 -11.27 3.90 -11.12
C ALA A 126 -11.88 5.04 -10.28
N VAL A 127 -11.77 5.01 -8.93
CA VAL A 127 -12.22 6.10 -8.06
C VAL A 127 -11.43 7.38 -8.32
N PHE A 128 -10.10 7.29 -8.41
CA PHE A 128 -9.28 8.47 -8.71
C PHE A 128 -9.52 8.98 -10.14
N SER A 129 -9.79 8.11 -11.10
CA SER A 129 -10.23 8.52 -12.45
C SER A 129 -11.57 9.25 -12.41
N ALA A 130 -12.51 8.76 -11.60
CA ALA A 130 -13.84 9.36 -11.44
C ALA A 130 -13.77 10.83 -10.98
N VAL A 131 -12.80 11.20 -10.14
CA VAL A 131 -12.60 12.60 -9.72
C VAL A 131 -12.45 13.52 -10.93
N PHE A 132 -11.64 13.14 -11.91
CA PHE A 132 -11.31 13.97 -13.07
C PHE A 132 -12.32 13.81 -14.22
N LEU A 133 -13.06 12.70 -14.26
CA LEU A 133 -14.04 12.41 -15.31
C LEU A 133 -15.45 12.92 -14.97
N LEU A 134 -15.79 13.02 -13.67
CA LEU A 134 -17.15 13.34 -13.23
C LEU A 134 -17.29 14.76 -12.68
N PHE A 135 -16.19 15.39 -12.25
CA PHE A 135 -16.22 16.68 -11.58
C PHE A 135 -15.51 17.76 -12.39
N PRO A 136 -15.97 19.03 -12.34
CA PRO A 136 -15.27 20.16 -12.92
C PRO A 136 -13.96 20.45 -12.15
N PRO A 137 -12.96 21.09 -12.78
CA PRO A 137 -11.63 21.35 -12.17
C PRO A 137 -11.67 22.00 -10.78
N ARG A 138 -12.63 22.91 -10.55
CA ARG A 138 -12.84 23.59 -9.26
C ARG A 138 -13.14 22.65 -8.10
N LEU A 139 -13.70 21.45 -8.37
CA LEU A 139 -14.10 20.47 -7.37
C LEU A 139 -13.10 19.31 -7.25
N HIS A 140 -12.08 19.22 -8.10
CA HIS A 140 -11.08 18.15 -8.08
C HIS A 140 -10.41 18.05 -6.70
N ALA A 141 -10.06 19.18 -6.06
CA ALA A 141 -9.45 19.18 -4.74
C ALA A 141 -10.35 18.51 -3.70
N ILE A 142 -11.63 18.87 -3.66
CA ILE A 142 -12.59 18.33 -2.70
C ILE A 142 -12.83 16.84 -2.96
N ALA A 143 -13.09 16.46 -4.22
CA ALA A 143 -13.33 15.07 -4.57
C ALA A 143 -12.09 14.19 -4.31
N THR A 144 -10.88 14.66 -4.67
CA THR A 144 -9.63 13.95 -4.37
C THR A 144 -9.42 13.80 -2.85
N THR A 145 -9.76 14.85 -2.07
CA THR A 145 -9.66 14.80 -0.60
C THR A 145 -10.60 13.75 -0.01
N ILE A 146 -11.84 13.67 -0.49
CA ILE A 146 -12.80 12.65 -0.04
C ILE A 146 -12.27 11.25 -0.38
N GLY A 147 -11.87 11.01 -1.64
CA GLY A 147 -11.31 9.73 -2.07
C GLY A 147 -10.06 9.35 -1.28
N GLY A 148 -9.13 10.29 -1.09
CA GLY A 148 -7.92 10.09 -0.32
C GLY A 148 -8.17 9.80 1.16
N ALA A 149 -9.09 10.53 1.80
CA ALA A 149 -9.48 10.29 3.19
C ALA A 149 -10.05 8.88 3.38
N VAL A 150 -10.92 8.44 2.46
CA VAL A 150 -11.51 7.09 2.48
C VAL A 150 -10.44 6.02 2.25
N ALA A 151 -9.52 6.24 1.30
CA ALA A 151 -8.42 5.31 1.02
C ALA A 151 -7.49 5.08 2.22
N VAL A 152 -7.36 6.08 3.08
CA VAL A 152 -6.50 6.04 4.26
C VAL A 152 -7.26 5.53 5.50
N LEU A 153 -8.55 5.79 5.59
CA LEU A 153 -9.37 5.29 6.70
C LEU A 153 -9.36 3.76 6.77
N ALA A 154 -9.42 3.08 5.62
CA ALA A 154 -9.49 1.63 5.56
C ALA A 154 -8.28 0.92 6.20
N PRO A 155 -7.01 1.24 5.88
CA PRO A 155 -5.86 0.64 6.56
C PRO A 155 -5.81 0.97 8.06
N THR A 156 -6.34 2.13 8.44
CA THR A 156 -6.34 2.59 9.83
C THR A 156 -7.23 1.75 10.73
N ILE A 157 -8.48 1.49 10.29
CA ILE A 157 -9.44 0.75 11.10
C ILE A 157 -9.38 -0.76 10.84
N GLY A 158 -8.72 -1.18 9.75
CA GLY A 158 -8.63 -2.58 9.33
C GLY A 158 -8.17 -3.53 10.43
N PRO A 159 -7.03 -3.30 11.09
CA PRO A 159 -6.55 -4.16 12.17
C PRO A 159 -7.54 -4.31 13.33
N VAL A 160 -8.19 -3.21 13.75
CA VAL A 160 -9.20 -3.22 14.82
C VAL A 160 -10.43 -4.02 14.40
N VAL A 161 -10.93 -3.78 13.18
CA VAL A 161 -12.08 -4.51 12.64
C VAL A 161 -11.76 -6.00 12.47
N GLY A 162 -10.57 -6.32 11.95
CA GLY A 162 -10.12 -7.71 11.75
C GLY A 162 -9.98 -8.46 13.08
N GLY A 163 -9.33 -7.87 14.08
CA GLY A 163 -9.20 -8.42 15.42
C GLY A 163 -10.57 -8.66 16.06
N PHE A 164 -11.44 -7.64 16.07
CA PHE A 164 -12.80 -7.75 16.63
C PHE A 164 -13.61 -8.88 15.98
N ILE A 165 -13.59 -9.00 14.65
CA ILE A 165 -14.33 -10.04 13.93
C ILE A 165 -13.80 -11.44 14.27
N THR A 166 -12.48 -11.63 14.32
CA THR A 166 -11.87 -12.93 14.58
C THR A 166 -12.04 -13.39 16.04
N GLU A 167 -12.07 -12.45 16.97
CA GLU A 167 -12.28 -12.75 18.40
C GLU A 167 -13.73 -13.01 18.76
N THR A 168 -14.68 -12.25 18.14
CA THR A 168 -16.10 -12.35 18.48
C THR A 168 -16.87 -13.36 17.64
N TRP A 169 -16.47 -13.52 16.37
CA TRP A 169 -17.19 -14.39 15.44
C TRP A 169 -16.24 -15.47 14.90
N SER A 170 -16.03 -15.52 13.58
CA SER A 170 -15.12 -16.47 12.95
C SER A 170 -14.50 -15.86 11.71
N TRP A 171 -13.37 -16.40 11.24
CA TRP A 171 -12.63 -15.86 10.10
C TRP A 171 -13.46 -15.70 8.79
N PRO A 172 -14.47 -16.51 8.43
CA PRO A 172 -15.29 -16.27 7.25
C PRO A 172 -15.98 -14.90 7.22
N TRP A 173 -16.29 -14.35 8.40
CA TRP A 173 -16.93 -13.04 8.50
C TRP A 173 -16.03 -11.89 8.05
N LEU A 174 -14.70 -12.07 8.03
CA LEU A 174 -13.76 -11.11 7.44
C LEU A 174 -14.09 -10.81 5.97
N PHE A 175 -14.62 -11.80 5.26
CA PHE A 175 -15.04 -11.68 3.87
C PHE A 175 -16.51 -11.31 3.73
N LEU A 176 -17.38 -11.85 4.59
CA LEU A 176 -18.82 -11.59 4.53
C LEU A 176 -19.19 -10.14 4.82
N ILE A 177 -18.36 -9.40 5.56
CA ILE A 177 -18.60 -7.95 5.80
C ILE A 177 -18.67 -7.15 4.50
N ASN A 178 -18.04 -7.64 3.42
CA ASN A 178 -18.05 -7.01 2.10
C ASN A 178 -19.36 -7.21 1.33
N VAL A 179 -20.20 -8.17 1.73
CA VAL A 179 -21.36 -8.60 0.91
C VAL A 179 -22.45 -7.53 0.85
N ILE A 180 -22.88 -7.01 2.00
CA ILE A 180 -23.96 -6.02 2.04
C ILE A 180 -23.55 -4.71 1.36
N PRO A 181 -22.43 -4.06 1.73
CA PRO A 181 -22.03 -2.83 1.06
C PRO A 181 -21.68 -3.08 -0.42
N GLY A 182 -21.11 -4.24 -0.77
CA GLY A 182 -20.81 -4.60 -2.15
C GLY A 182 -22.06 -4.69 -3.02
N LEU A 183 -23.12 -5.33 -2.54
CA LEU A 183 -24.42 -5.37 -3.25
C LEU A 183 -25.01 -3.97 -3.44
N ILE A 184 -24.98 -3.14 -2.40
CA ILE A 184 -25.45 -1.75 -2.49
C ILE A 184 -24.70 -0.99 -3.58
N VAL A 185 -23.37 -1.06 -3.57
CA VAL A 185 -22.49 -0.38 -4.55
C VAL A 185 -22.75 -0.91 -5.95
N ALA A 186 -22.78 -2.24 -6.14
CA ALA A 186 -22.96 -2.87 -7.43
C ALA A 186 -24.30 -2.50 -8.10
N VAL A 187 -25.38 -2.39 -7.32
CA VAL A 187 -26.72 -2.08 -7.81
C VAL A 187 -26.93 -0.58 -8.03
N LEU A 188 -26.41 0.27 -7.17
CA LEU A 188 -26.69 1.71 -7.21
C LEU A 188 -25.71 2.48 -8.11
N THR A 189 -24.43 2.07 -8.20
CA THR A 189 -23.46 2.77 -9.04
C THR A 189 -23.91 2.90 -10.50
N PRO A 190 -24.45 1.86 -11.17
CA PRO A 190 -24.95 2.00 -12.53
C PRO A 190 -26.14 2.96 -12.69
N ARG A 191 -26.82 3.32 -11.63
CA ARG A 191 -27.96 4.27 -11.67
C ARG A 191 -27.52 5.70 -11.49
N LEU A 192 -26.45 5.93 -10.71
CA LEU A 192 -26.01 7.27 -10.29
C LEU A 192 -24.84 7.81 -11.10
N VAL A 193 -23.95 6.93 -11.60
CA VAL A 193 -22.82 7.34 -12.44
C VAL A 193 -23.28 7.52 -13.90
N PRO A 194 -22.92 8.64 -14.57
CA PRO A 194 -23.29 8.91 -15.95
C PRO A 194 -22.82 7.84 -16.93
N ARG A 195 -23.58 7.65 -18.02
CA ARG A 195 -23.19 6.75 -19.10
C ARG A 195 -21.98 7.35 -19.84
N GLN A 196 -21.01 6.50 -20.12
CA GLN A 196 -19.88 6.81 -20.99
C GLN A 196 -19.93 5.94 -22.24
N PRO A 197 -19.33 6.37 -23.35
CA PRO A 197 -19.19 5.54 -24.54
C PRO A 197 -18.45 4.24 -24.21
N THR A 198 -18.90 3.14 -24.76
CA THR A 198 -18.26 1.82 -24.65
C THR A 198 -17.71 1.41 -26.01
N ASP A 199 -16.52 0.87 -26.06
CA ASP A 199 -15.89 0.38 -27.29
C ASP A 199 -15.39 -1.06 -27.12
N LEU A 200 -16.29 -2.01 -27.34
CA LEU A 200 -15.97 -3.43 -27.28
C LEU A 200 -15.00 -3.88 -28.39
N ALA A 201 -14.87 -3.11 -29.46
CA ALA A 201 -13.93 -3.42 -30.53
C ALA A 201 -12.46 -3.29 -30.09
N GLU A 202 -12.17 -2.54 -29.05
CA GLU A 202 -10.81 -2.51 -28.45
C GLU A 202 -10.37 -3.89 -27.92
N LEU A 203 -11.31 -4.75 -27.45
CA LEU A 203 -10.97 -6.11 -26.99
C LEU A 203 -10.50 -7.02 -28.13
N ILE A 204 -11.07 -6.86 -29.33
CA ILE A 204 -10.72 -7.69 -30.49
C ILE A 204 -9.30 -7.34 -30.99
N LYS A 205 -8.89 -6.11 -30.79
CA LYS A 205 -7.57 -5.57 -31.21
C LYS A 205 -6.49 -5.75 -30.14
N LEU A 206 -6.81 -6.42 -29.05
CA LEU A 206 -5.93 -6.57 -27.89
C LEU A 206 -4.69 -7.40 -28.26
N ASP A 207 -3.52 -6.87 -27.94
CA ASP A 207 -2.25 -7.58 -28.09
C ASP A 207 -2.10 -8.62 -26.97
N SER A 208 -2.55 -9.86 -27.24
CA SER A 208 -2.52 -10.95 -26.25
C SER A 208 -1.10 -11.30 -25.78
N LEU A 209 -0.07 -11.12 -26.64
CA LEU A 209 1.31 -11.34 -26.23
C LEU A 209 1.79 -10.24 -25.27
N ALA A 210 1.45 -8.98 -25.53
CA ALA A 210 1.77 -7.89 -24.61
C ALA A 210 1.06 -8.09 -23.25
N LEU A 211 -0.19 -8.54 -23.26
CA LEU A 211 -0.92 -8.87 -22.03
C LEU A 211 -0.23 -10.00 -21.26
N LEU A 212 0.14 -11.09 -21.92
CA LEU A 212 0.82 -12.22 -21.29
C LEU A 212 2.16 -11.79 -20.70
N LEU A 213 2.96 -11.02 -21.43
CA LEU A 213 4.24 -10.48 -20.95
C LEU A 213 4.06 -9.61 -19.71
N MET A 214 3.05 -8.72 -19.71
CA MET A 214 2.74 -7.88 -18.55
C MET A 214 2.37 -8.73 -17.34
N VAL A 215 1.46 -9.68 -17.49
CA VAL A 215 1.01 -10.57 -16.41
C VAL A 215 2.16 -11.36 -15.81
N LEU A 216 2.95 -12.03 -16.64
CA LEU A 216 4.08 -12.86 -16.19
C LEU A 216 5.19 -12.01 -15.54
N ALA A 217 5.47 -10.84 -16.12
CA ALA A 217 6.51 -9.97 -15.61
C ALA A 217 6.13 -9.32 -14.27
N LEU A 218 4.89 -8.86 -14.11
CA LEU A 218 4.41 -8.29 -12.86
C LEU A 218 4.30 -9.35 -11.76
N ALA A 219 3.74 -10.53 -12.08
CA ALA A 219 3.68 -11.64 -11.13
C ALA A 219 5.08 -12.10 -10.70
N GLY A 220 5.99 -12.25 -11.67
CA GLY A 220 7.38 -12.64 -11.40
C GLY A 220 8.13 -11.61 -10.55
N LEU A 221 7.87 -10.31 -10.77
CA LEU A 221 8.46 -9.23 -9.98
C LEU A 221 7.98 -9.29 -8.52
N GLU A 222 6.68 -9.42 -8.29
CA GLU A 222 6.10 -9.51 -6.94
C GLU A 222 6.62 -10.73 -6.17
N ILE A 223 6.65 -11.89 -6.82
CA ILE A 223 7.17 -13.12 -6.21
C ILE A 223 8.68 -12.97 -5.94
N GLY A 224 9.44 -12.42 -6.88
CA GLY A 224 10.87 -12.20 -6.73
C GLY A 224 11.20 -11.24 -5.59
N LEU A 225 10.50 -10.12 -5.47
CA LEU A 225 10.66 -9.16 -4.39
C LEU A 225 10.35 -9.78 -3.02
N LYS A 226 9.32 -10.63 -2.94
CA LYS A 226 8.96 -11.34 -1.71
C LYS A 226 10.01 -12.38 -1.30
N GLN A 227 10.62 -13.06 -2.26
CA GLN A 227 11.60 -14.12 -1.98
C GLN A 227 13.01 -13.60 -1.74
N ALA A 228 13.37 -12.44 -2.33
CA ALA A 228 14.70 -11.89 -2.29
C ALA A 228 15.29 -11.71 -0.87
N PRO A 229 14.55 -11.22 0.15
CA PRO A 229 15.05 -11.11 1.51
C PRO A 229 15.40 -12.44 2.15
N HIS A 230 14.68 -13.53 1.81
CA HIS A 230 14.85 -14.85 2.42
C HIS A 230 15.90 -15.70 1.72
N GLN A 231 15.93 -15.65 0.38
CA GLN A 231 16.82 -16.49 -0.44
C GLN A 231 18.13 -15.79 -0.82
N GLY A 232 18.20 -14.47 -0.58
CA GLY A 232 19.29 -13.61 -1.04
C GLY A 232 19.04 -13.04 -2.44
N TRP A 233 19.24 -11.74 -2.59
CA TRP A 233 19.05 -11.00 -3.85
C TRP A 233 19.87 -11.53 -5.02
N LEU A 234 21.08 -12.03 -4.73
CA LEU A 234 22.02 -12.55 -5.73
C LEU A 234 21.95 -14.08 -5.89
N SER A 235 21.01 -14.76 -5.24
CA SER A 235 20.80 -16.18 -5.50
C SER A 235 20.39 -16.39 -6.97
N PRO A 236 20.91 -17.44 -7.66
CA PRO A 236 20.63 -17.63 -9.09
C PRO A 236 19.14 -17.68 -9.41
N ALA A 237 18.33 -18.26 -8.53
CA ALA A 237 16.87 -18.35 -8.70
C ALA A 237 16.21 -16.97 -8.61
N CYS A 238 16.51 -16.20 -7.55
CA CYS A 238 15.91 -14.88 -7.33
C CYS A 238 16.41 -13.85 -8.36
N ALA A 239 17.71 -13.77 -8.57
CA ALA A 239 18.31 -12.86 -9.56
C ALA A 239 17.79 -13.18 -10.98
N GLY A 240 17.74 -14.47 -11.35
CA GLY A 240 17.20 -14.91 -12.64
C GLY A 240 15.74 -14.52 -12.82
N GLN A 241 14.91 -14.69 -11.78
CA GLN A 241 13.50 -14.33 -11.81
C GLN A 241 13.29 -12.80 -11.92
N LEU A 242 14.02 -12.00 -11.14
CA LEU A 242 13.94 -10.53 -11.19
C LEU A 242 14.45 -9.99 -12.54
N LEU A 243 15.52 -10.55 -13.09
CA LEU A 243 16.01 -10.21 -14.44
C LEU A 243 15.00 -10.57 -15.52
N ALA A 244 14.42 -11.78 -15.48
CA ALA A 244 13.38 -12.19 -16.41
C ALA A 244 12.15 -11.27 -16.34
N SER A 245 11.73 -10.88 -15.13
CA SER A 245 10.64 -9.92 -14.93
C SER A 245 10.98 -8.54 -15.48
N GLY A 246 12.18 -8.04 -15.21
CA GLY A 246 12.66 -6.75 -15.76
C GLY A 246 12.72 -6.74 -17.29
N LEU A 247 13.23 -7.81 -17.90
CA LEU A 247 13.24 -7.99 -19.36
C LEU A 247 11.81 -8.08 -19.91
N GLY A 248 10.93 -8.83 -19.25
CA GLY A 248 9.51 -8.92 -19.61
C GLY A 248 8.81 -7.57 -19.60
N ILE A 249 9.02 -6.76 -18.56
CA ILE A 249 8.52 -5.37 -18.48
C ILE A 249 9.11 -4.53 -19.61
N GLY A 250 10.41 -4.62 -19.88
CA GLY A 250 11.06 -3.88 -20.95
C GLY A 250 10.48 -4.22 -22.33
N ILE A 251 10.29 -5.51 -22.64
CA ILE A 251 9.68 -5.98 -23.89
C ILE A 251 8.22 -5.51 -23.96
N PHE A 252 7.46 -5.63 -22.87
CA PHE A 252 6.07 -5.12 -22.80
C PHE A 252 6.01 -3.62 -23.10
N VAL A 253 6.85 -2.80 -22.48
CA VAL A 253 6.90 -1.34 -22.70
C VAL A 253 7.25 -1.03 -24.16
N LEU A 254 8.31 -1.65 -24.72
CA LEU A 254 8.71 -1.44 -26.12
C LEU A 254 7.60 -1.82 -27.10
N ARG A 255 6.91 -2.93 -26.83
CA ARG A 255 5.79 -3.40 -27.66
C ARG A 255 4.59 -2.46 -27.55
N THR A 256 4.27 -2.00 -26.35
CA THR A 256 3.20 -1.04 -26.07
C THR A 256 3.44 0.31 -26.77
N LEU A 257 4.67 0.81 -26.77
CA LEU A 257 5.04 2.06 -27.45
C LEU A 257 4.94 1.97 -28.98
N ARG A 258 5.07 0.77 -29.54
CA ARG A 258 4.96 0.52 -30.99
C ARG A 258 3.57 0.11 -31.44
N SER A 259 2.65 -0.18 -30.51
CA SER A 259 1.31 -0.64 -30.79
C SER A 259 0.39 0.52 -31.20
N ALA A 260 -0.43 0.31 -32.24
CA ALA A 260 -1.51 1.23 -32.60
C ALA A 260 -2.68 1.17 -31.58
N HIS A 261 -2.85 0.04 -30.89
CA HIS A 261 -3.88 -0.19 -29.86
C HIS A 261 -3.22 -0.67 -28.56
N PRO A 262 -2.56 0.22 -27.81
CA PRO A 262 -1.82 -0.17 -26.61
C PRO A 262 -2.77 -0.58 -25.48
N ILE A 263 -2.40 -1.62 -24.72
CA ILE A 263 -3.12 -2.04 -23.52
C ILE A 263 -3.12 -0.91 -22.49
N VAL A 264 -1.95 -0.28 -22.28
CA VAL A 264 -1.75 0.87 -21.39
C VAL A 264 -1.20 2.03 -22.19
N ARG A 265 -1.85 3.18 -22.15
CA ARG A 265 -1.37 4.38 -22.82
C ARG A 265 -0.28 5.05 -22.01
N LEU A 266 0.97 4.91 -22.46
CA LEU A 266 2.14 5.47 -21.78
C LEU A 266 2.45 6.93 -22.16
N ALA A 267 1.64 7.55 -23.04
CA ALA A 267 1.86 8.91 -23.53
C ALA A 267 1.97 9.95 -22.40
N ALA A 268 1.19 9.78 -21.33
CA ALA A 268 1.24 10.66 -20.16
C ALA A 268 2.64 10.73 -19.52
N LEU A 269 3.46 9.66 -19.58
CA LEU A 269 4.82 9.64 -19.02
C LEU A 269 5.77 10.62 -19.72
N GLN A 270 5.47 11.07 -20.94
CA GLN A 270 6.25 12.10 -21.64
C GLN A 270 6.02 13.49 -21.02
N GLN A 271 4.93 13.68 -20.29
CA GLN A 271 4.68 14.92 -19.56
C GLN A 271 5.46 14.93 -18.26
N ARG A 272 6.35 15.91 -18.10
CA ARG A 272 7.22 16.01 -16.92
C ARG A 272 6.45 16.04 -15.59
N SER A 273 5.30 16.72 -15.54
CA SER A 273 4.44 16.80 -14.36
C SER A 273 3.93 15.42 -13.94
N PHE A 274 3.49 14.61 -14.92
CA PHE A 274 3.02 13.27 -14.69
C PHE A 274 4.17 12.33 -14.25
N ALA A 275 5.31 12.36 -14.94
CA ALA A 275 6.47 11.53 -14.58
C ALA A 275 6.99 11.83 -13.17
N VAL A 276 7.09 13.12 -12.80
CA VAL A 276 7.45 13.52 -11.42
C VAL A 276 6.37 13.09 -10.43
N GLY A 277 5.10 13.24 -10.76
CA GLY A 277 4.00 12.75 -9.93
C GLY A 277 4.06 11.24 -9.68
N CYS A 278 4.37 10.44 -10.70
CA CYS A 278 4.59 9.00 -10.57
C CYS A 278 5.78 8.67 -9.65
N ALA A 279 6.90 9.39 -9.78
CA ALA A 279 8.05 9.21 -8.89
C ALA A 279 7.73 9.58 -7.43
N LEU A 280 6.97 10.65 -7.21
CA LEU A 280 6.46 11.03 -5.89
C LEU A 280 5.50 9.98 -5.32
N SER A 281 4.61 9.44 -6.17
CA SER A 281 3.69 8.35 -5.79
C SER A 281 4.45 7.08 -5.39
N PHE A 282 5.55 6.76 -6.08
CA PHE A 282 6.45 5.66 -5.73
C PHE A 282 7.11 5.89 -4.35
N CYS A 283 7.72 7.05 -4.12
CA CYS A 283 8.33 7.40 -2.83
C CYS A 283 7.31 7.36 -1.68
N LEU A 284 6.09 7.88 -1.93
CA LEU A 284 4.99 7.76 -0.97
C LEU A 284 4.64 6.29 -0.71
N GLY A 285 4.59 5.46 -1.74
CA GLY A 285 4.32 4.03 -1.62
C GLY A 285 5.30 3.33 -0.71
N VAL A 286 6.60 3.55 -0.90
CA VAL A 286 7.66 2.99 -0.03
C VAL A 286 7.43 3.37 1.44
N GLY A 287 7.21 4.66 1.73
CA GLY A 287 7.02 5.13 3.09
C GLY A 287 5.69 4.72 3.71
N LEU A 288 4.58 4.79 2.93
CA LEU A 288 3.24 4.46 3.40
C LEU A 288 3.12 2.97 3.76
N TYR A 289 3.33 2.09 2.78
CA TYR A 289 3.21 0.64 3.01
C TYR A 289 4.31 0.13 3.95
N GLY A 290 5.53 0.67 3.84
CA GLY A 290 6.62 0.35 4.75
C GLY A 290 6.30 0.71 6.20
N SER A 291 5.72 1.88 6.47
CA SER A 291 5.36 2.29 7.84
C SER A 291 4.19 1.48 8.41
N VAL A 292 3.20 1.14 7.57
CA VAL A 292 2.08 0.29 7.96
C VAL A 292 2.53 -1.14 8.27
N TYR A 293 3.55 -1.65 7.57
CA TYR A 293 4.13 -2.97 7.81
C TYR A 293 5.07 -3.00 9.03
N LEU A 294 5.97 -2.03 9.15
CA LEU A 294 7.05 -2.05 10.13
C LEU A 294 6.54 -1.86 11.58
N MET A 295 5.48 -1.07 11.74
CA MET A 295 4.95 -0.75 13.07
C MET A 295 4.32 -1.98 13.77
N PRO A 296 3.42 -2.77 13.15
CA PRO A 296 2.97 -4.02 13.73
C PRO A 296 4.09 -5.02 14.02
N VAL A 297 5.11 -5.09 13.15
CA VAL A 297 6.28 -5.97 13.37
C VAL A 297 6.98 -5.60 14.68
N PHE A 298 7.26 -4.32 14.93
CA PHE A 298 7.85 -3.87 16.19
C PHE A 298 6.93 -4.17 17.38
N LEU A 299 5.66 -3.77 17.32
CA LEU A 299 4.72 -3.91 18.43
C LEU A 299 4.45 -5.39 18.77
N SER A 300 4.33 -6.26 17.77
CA SER A 300 4.10 -7.68 17.98
C SER A 300 5.33 -8.42 18.49
N PHE A 301 6.48 -8.30 17.81
CA PHE A 301 7.66 -9.13 18.11
C PHE A 301 8.55 -8.54 19.21
N VAL A 302 8.67 -7.20 19.33
CA VAL A 302 9.49 -6.56 20.36
C VAL A 302 8.66 -6.30 21.63
N ARG A 303 7.46 -5.71 21.48
CA ARG A 303 6.59 -5.33 22.62
C ARG A 303 5.64 -6.43 23.07
N ARG A 304 5.31 -7.40 22.18
CA ARG A 304 4.36 -8.49 22.42
C ARG A 304 2.92 -8.02 22.64
N HIS A 305 2.52 -6.92 22.01
CA HIS A 305 1.13 -6.48 21.95
C HIS A 305 0.27 -7.44 21.14
N ASP A 306 -1.00 -7.57 21.50
CA ASP A 306 -1.99 -8.27 20.71
C ASP A 306 -2.49 -7.44 19.50
N ALA A 307 -3.28 -8.04 18.62
CA ALA A 307 -3.74 -7.40 17.41
C ALA A 307 -4.63 -6.17 17.68
N PHE A 308 -5.43 -6.19 18.75
CA PHE A 308 -6.30 -5.07 19.12
C PHE A 308 -5.50 -3.90 19.68
N GLU A 309 -4.52 -4.16 20.57
CA GLU A 309 -3.60 -3.14 21.08
C GLU A 309 -2.81 -2.48 19.95
N ILE A 310 -2.25 -3.27 19.02
CA ILE A 310 -1.56 -2.76 17.83
C ILE A 310 -2.47 -1.86 17.00
N GLY A 311 -3.71 -2.31 16.76
CA GLY A 311 -4.70 -1.53 16.02
C GLY A 311 -5.00 -0.20 16.70
N THR A 312 -5.18 -0.17 18.01
CA THR A 312 -5.47 1.06 18.77
C THR A 312 -4.30 2.05 18.74
N ILE A 313 -3.06 1.56 18.84
CA ILE A 313 -1.86 2.42 18.71
C ILE A 313 -1.78 3.02 17.29
N MET A 314 -2.08 2.24 16.26
CA MET A 314 -2.05 2.70 14.87
C MET A 314 -3.16 3.70 14.51
N LEU A 315 -4.27 3.74 15.27
CA LEU A 315 -5.36 4.71 15.07
C LEU A 315 -4.88 6.17 15.12
N VAL A 316 -3.81 6.46 15.85
CA VAL A 316 -3.23 7.82 15.93
C VAL A 316 -2.86 8.33 14.54
N THR A 317 -2.16 7.51 13.74
CA THR A 317 -1.77 7.89 12.36
C THR A 317 -3.01 8.18 11.50
N GLY A 318 -4.01 7.30 11.53
CA GLY A 318 -5.21 7.47 10.72
C GLY A 318 -6.09 8.64 11.16
N THR A 319 -6.20 8.87 12.46
CA THR A 319 -6.91 10.05 12.99
C THR A 319 -6.23 11.34 12.54
N ALA A 320 -4.90 11.41 12.63
CA ALA A 320 -4.14 12.55 12.13
C ALA A 320 -4.32 12.77 10.63
N GLN A 321 -4.38 11.70 9.83
CA GLN A 321 -4.67 11.76 8.39
C GLN A 321 -6.07 12.33 8.10
N LEU A 322 -7.11 11.82 8.78
CA LEU A 322 -8.47 12.30 8.60
C LEU A 322 -8.62 13.77 8.97
N LEU A 323 -8.00 14.18 10.07
CA LEU A 323 -8.00 15.58 10.50
C LEU A 323 -7.22 16.47 9.53
N ALA A 324 -6.11 15.99 8.96
CA ALA A 324 -5.31 16.75 8.00
C ALA A 324 -5.94 16.89 6.61
N ALA A 325 -6.83 15.96 6.20
CA ALA A 325 -7.41 15.92 4.86
C ALA A 325 -8.10 17.24 4.43
N PRO A 326 -9.01 17.85 5.20
CA PRO A 326 -9.63 19.12 4.81
C PRO A 326 -8.62 20.27 4.76
N PHE A 327 -7.63 20.27 5.66
CA PHE A 327 -6.58 21.29 5.66
C PHE A 327 -5.67 21.17 4.45
N ALA A 328 -5.43 19.95 3.94
CA ALA A 328 -4.64 19.75 2.73
C ALA A 328 -5.25 20.50 1.54
N ALA A 329 -6.56 20.41 1.32
CA ALA A 329 -7.24 21.12 0.24
C ALA A 329 -7.16 22.65 0.39
N ILE A 330 -7.34 23.16 1.62
CA ILE A 330 -7.28 24.60 1.93
C ILE A 330 -5.85 25.13 1.75
N LEU A 331 -4.86 24.44 2.30
CA LEU A 331 -3.45 24.84 2.19
C LEU A 331 -2.93 24.77 0.75
N GLU A 332 -3.38 23.76 0.00
CA GLU A 332 -3.01 23.63 -1.42
C GLU A 332 -3.52 24.80 -2.25
N SER A 333 -4.77 25.24 -2.02
CA SER A 333 -5.33 26.41 -2.73
C SER A 333 -4.59 27.71 -2.39
N ARG A 334 -3.96 27.80 -1.21
CA ARG A 334 -3.25 29.00 -0.74
C ARG A 334 -1.77 29.01 -1.10
N PHE A 335 -1.08 27.88 -0.97
CA PHE A 335 0.37 27.78 -1.13
C PHE A 335 0.81 27.06 -2.41
N GLY A 336 -0.13 26.46 -3.14
CA GLY A 336 0.14 25.66 -4.33
C GLY A 336 0.51 24.20 -4.03
N ALA A 337 0.26 23.33 -5.01
CA ALA A 337 0.46 21.90 -4.90
C ALA A 337 1.93 21.52 -4.66
N ARG A 338 2.87 22.21 -5.32
CA ARG A 338 4.31 21.95 -5.18
C ARG A 338 4.81 22.21 -3.76
N ALA A 339 4.50 23.37 -3.19
CA ALA A 339 4.95 23.75 -1.85
C ALA A 339 4.37 22.80 -0.79
N LEU A 340 3.09 22.44 -0.92
CA LEU A 340 2.45 21.52 0.00
C LEU A 340 3.01 20.10 -0.11
N THR A 341 3.30 19.62 -1.32
CA THR A 341 3.99 18.32 -1.54
C THR A 341 5.36 18.31 -0.86
N ALA A 342 6.17 19.37 -1.05
CA ALA A 342 7.48 19.47 -0.44
C ALA A 342 7.38 19.49 1.10
N ALA A 343 6.46 20.29 1.66
CA ALA A 343 6.19 20.30 3.11
C ALA A 343 5.73 18.91 3.61
N GLY A 344 4.89 18.22 2.83
CA GLY A 344 4.45 16.86 3.13
C GLY A 344 5.61 15.87 3.25
N PHE A 345 6.48 15.82 2.24
CA PHE A 345 7.64 14.92 2.27
C PHE A 345 8.66 15.32 3.35
N ALA A 346 8.83 16.60 3.67
CA ALA A 346 9.66 17.05 4.79
C ALA A 346 9.09 16.56 6.14
N LEU A 347 7.80 16.73 6.39
CA LEU A 347 7.12 16.22 7.57
C LEU A 347 7.15 14.69 7.64
N PHE A 348 7.02 14.01 6.49
CA PHE A 348 7.08 12.56 6.42
C PHE A 348 8.46 12.05 6.79
N ALA A 349 9.51 12.65 6.22
CA ALA A 349 10.90 12.33 6.55
C ALA A 349 11.19 12.58 8.04
N LEU A 350 10.65 13.66 8.61
CA LEU A 350 10.79 13.95 10.05
C LEU A 350 10.08 12.89 10.91
N GLY A 351 8.83 12.55 10.61
CA GLY A 351 8.06 11.55 11.35
C GLY A 351 8.67 10.14 11.28
N LEU A 352 9.18 9.74 10.11
CA LEU A 352 9.90 8.48 9.92
C LEU A 352 11.28 8.52 10.61
N GLY A 353 12.00 9.65 10.51
CA GLY A 353 13.30 9.85 11.14
C GLY A 353 13.22 9.81 12.67
N LEU A 354 12.21 10.42 13.28
CA LEU A 354 11.99 10.31 14.73
C LEU A 354 11.72 8.87 15.16
N SER A 355 11.05 8.09 14.33
CA SER A 355 10.81 6.65 14.60
C SER A 355 12.10 5.82 14.53
N SER A 356 13.19 6.29 13.91
CA SER A 356 14.47 5.57 13.83
C SER A 356 15.31 5.61 15.11
N PHE A 357 14.88 6.39 16.10
CA PHE A 357 15.56 6.52 17.41
C PHE A 357 14.73 5.92 18.55
N GLN A 358 13.76 5.07 18.27
CA GLN A 358 12.91 4.49 19.29
C GLN A 358 13.68 3.48 20.15
N PRO A 359 13.59 3.57 21.51
CA PRO A 359 14.13 2.54 22.38
C PRO A 359 13.30 1.25 22.22
N ARG A 360 13.89 0.11 22.57
CA ARG A 360 13.18 -1.18 22.56
C ARG A 360 11.94 -1.21 23.48
N THR A 361 11.86 -0.29 24.44
CA THR A 361 10.73 -0.12 25.36
C THR A 361 9.68 0.84 24.85
N ALA A 362 9.88 1.44 23.66
CA ALA A 362 8.94 2.41 23.10
C ALA A 362 7.53 1.83 23.00
N ASP A 363 6.56 2.65 23.34
CA ASP A 363 5.15 2.30 23.35
C ASP A 363 4.31 3.46 22.79
N SER A 364 3.01 3.43 23.01
CA SER A 364 2.04 4.41 22.51
C SER A 364 2.47 5.87 22.76
N ALA A 365 3.06 6.17 23.92
CA ALA A 365 3.48 7.52 24.29
C ALA A 365 4.63 8.05 23.42
N GLU A 366 5.70 7.25 23.26
CA GLU A 366 6.87 7.62 22.46
C GLU A 366 6.54 7.62 20.97
N MET A 367 5.60 6.77 20.54
CA MET A 367 5.18 6.66 19.14
C MET A 367 4.15 7.72 18.74
N PHE A 368 3.53 8.45 19.68
CA PHE A 368 2.42 9.35 19.40
C PHE A 368 2.79 10.46 18.40
N TRP A 369 3.81 11.26 18.71
CA TRP A 369 4.21 12.39 17.85
C TRP A 369 4.75 11.96 16.48
N PRO A 370 5.63 10.94 16.37
CA PRO A 370 6.01 10.39 15.06
C PRO A 370 4.83 9.96 14.22
N GLN A 371 3.79 9.35 14.82
CA GLN A 371 2.58 8.95 14.12
C GLN A 371 1.73 10.13 13.66
N VAL A 372 1.55 11.16 14.51
CA VAL A 372 0.83 12.38 14.14
C VAL A 372 1.50 13.05 12.95
N LEU A 373 2.83 13.21 12.98
CA LEU A 373 3.59 13.82 11.89
C LEU A 373 3.44 13.02 10.58
N ARG A 374 3.56 11.69 10.65
CA ARG A 374 3.36 10.81 9.50
C ARG A 374 1.94 10.91 8.96
N GLY A 375 0.95 10.91 9.84
CA GLY A 375 -0.45 11.01 9.45
C GLY A 375 -0.76 12.28 8.67
N VAL A 376 -0.37 13.44 9.20
CA VAL A 376 -0.51 14.73 8.51
C VAL A 376 0.25 14.73 7.18
N ALA A 377 1.50 14.25 7.19
CA ALA A 377 2.37 14.21 6.03
C ALA A 377 1.82 13.38 4.88
N ILE A 378 1.24 12.22 5.17
CA ILE A 378 0.68 11.32 4.14
C ILE A 378 -0.39 12.04 3.30
N MET A 379 -1.26 12.87 3.91
CA MET A 379 -2.26 13.62 3.16
C MET A 379 -1.61 14.64 2.21
N PHE A 380 -0.55 15.30 2.65
CA PHE A 380 0.19 16.27 1.83
C PHE A 380 1.05 15.61 0.75
N CYS A 381 1.45 14.35 0.95
CA CYS A 381 2.15 13.54 -0.05
C CYS A 381 1.20 12.81 -1.01
N LEU A 382 -0.09 12.68 -0.69
CA LEU A 382 -1.07 11.95 -1.50
C LEU A 382 -1.88 12.90 -2.40
N LEU A 383 -2.50 13.92 -1.82
CA LEU A 383 -3.50 14.75 -2.52
C LEU A 383 -2.87 15.67 -3.57
N PRO A 384 -1.88 16.54 -3.24
CA PRO A 384 -1.32 17.46 -4.22
C PRO A 384 -0.58 16.75 -5.38
N PRO A 385 0.26 15.69 -5.15
CA PRO A 385 0.87 14.97 -6.26
C PRO A 385 -0.13 14.31 -7.22
N THR A 386 -1.27 13.83 -6.72
CA THR A 386 -2.33 13.29 -7.57
C THR A 386 -2.86 14.37 -8.53
N ARG A 387 -3.04 15.60 -8.05
CA ARG A 387 -3.48 16.73 -8.88
C ARG A 387 -2.39 17.21 -9.85
N ILE A 388 -1.13 17.27 -9.42
CA ILE A 388 0.01 17.59 -10.29
C ILE A 388 0.09 16.57 -11.45
N ALA A 389 -0.10 15.29 -11.15
CA ALA A 389 -0.01 14.23 -12.14
C ALA A 389 -1.21 14.20 -13.10
N LEU A 390 -2.43 14.25 -12.59
CA LEU A 390 -3.63 13.96 -13.36
C LEU A 390 -4.39 15.21 -13.83
N GLY A 391 -4.24 16.33 -13.13
CA GLY A 391 -5.08 17.51 -13.31
C GLY A 391 -4.91 18.24 -14.66
N ALA A 392 -3.78 18.04 -15.36
CA ALA A 392 -3.49 18.66 -16.65
C ALA A 392 -3.64 17.72 -17.85
N LEU A 393 -4.03 16.47 -17.61
CA LEU A 393 -4.14 15.48 -18.67
C LEU A 393 -5.48 15.59 -19.40
N PRO A 394 -5.51 15.30 -20.71
CA PRO A 394 -6.75 15.22 -21.45
C PRO A 394 -7.62 14.06 -20.94
N GLU A 395 -8.94 14.23 -20.95
CA GLU A 395 -9.93 13.29 -20.41
C GLU A 395 -9.70 11.83 -20.87
N LYS A 396 -9.34 11.65 -22.14
CA LYS A 396 -9.05 10.35 -22.77
C LYS A 396 -7.84 9.61 -22.20
N GLU A 397 -6.94 10.29 -21.46
CA GLU A 397 -5.71 9.74 -20.89
C GLU A 397 -5.84 9.52 -19.39
N ILE A 398 -6.83 10.11 -18.72
CA ILE A 398 -6.97 10.11 -17.25
C ILE A 398 -7.04 8.70 -16.68
N ALA A 399 -7.80 7.80 -17.29
CA ALA A 399 -7.99 6.44 -16.78
C ALA A 399 -6.67 5.64 -16.79
N ASP A 400 -5.92 5.69 -17.91
CA ASP A 400 -4.61 5.03 -18.03
C ASP A 400 -3.57 5.68 -17.10
N ALA A 401 -3.57 7.01 -17.01
CA ALA A 401 -2.67 7.75 -16.14
C ALA A 401 -2.95 7.48 -14.65
N SER A 402 -4.21 7.45 -14.24
CA SER A 402 -4.61 7.09 -12.88
C SER A 402 -4.14 5.67 -12.53
N ALA A 403 -4.29 4.72 -13.45
CA ALA A 403 -3.80 3.36 -13.28
C ALA A 403 -2.27 3.34 -13.09
N LEU A 404 -1.50 4.01 -13.96
CA LEU A 404 -0.04 4.08 -13.84
C LEU A 404 0.42 4.76 -12.54
N PHE A 405 -0.24 5.85 -12.15
CA PHE A 405 0.06 6.57 -10.92
C PHE A 405 -0.13 5.69 -9.67
N ASN A 406 -1.22 4.92 -9.62
CA ASN A 406 -1.48 3.98 -8.54
C ASN A 406 -0.54 2.74 -8.60
N LEU A 407 -0.21 2.27 -9.81
CA LEU A 407 0.77 1.19 -10.00
C LEU A 407 2.14 1.58 -9.42
N MET A 408 2.60 2.83 -9.66
CA MET A 408 3.86 3.32 -9.08
C MET A 408 3.84 3.32 -7.56
N ARG A 409 2.72 3.68 -6.94
CA ARG A 409 2.56 3.61 -5.48
C ARG A 409 2.65 2.17 -4.96
N ASN A 410 1.97 1.23 -5.61
CA ASN A 410 2.01 -0.18 -5.22
C ASN A 410 3.41 -0.79 -5.41
N PHE A 411 4.10 -0.48 -6.51
CA PHE A 411 5.50 -0.88 -6.68
C PHE A 411 6.41 -0.29 -5.61
N GLY A 412 6.22 0.98 -5.26
CA GLY A 412 6.92 1.58 -4.13
C GLY A 412 6.71 0.78 -2.85
N GLY A 413 5.46 0.38 -2.58
CA GLY A 413 5.11 -0.44 -1.44
C GLY A 413 5.80 -1.81 -1.43
N ALA A 414 5.72 -2.54 -2.53
CA ALA A 414 6.34 -3.85 -2.67
C ALA A 414 7.86 -3.79 -2.47
N ILE A 415 8.53 -2.84 -3.12
CA ILE A 415 9.98 -2.63 -2.97
C ILE A 415 10.33 -2.18 -1.55
N GLY A 416 9.53 -1.29 -0.96
CA GLY A 416 9.72 -0.81 0.41
C GLY A 416 9.68 -1.95 1.43
N ILE A 417 8.68 -2.83 1.33
CA ILE A 417 8.56 -4.01 2.21
C ILE A 417 9.73 -4.97 1.99
N ALA A 418 10.10 -5.26 0.73
CA ALA A 418 11.25 -6.13 0.42
C ALA A 418 12.59 -5.59 0.99
N LEU A 419 12.79 -4.27 0.95
CA LEU A 419 13.97 -3.64 1.56
C LEU A 419 13.94 -3.70 3.09
N ILE A 420 12.77 -3.50 3.71
CA ILE A 420 12.59 -3.67 5.17
C ILE A 420 12.92 -5.11 5.56
N ASP A 421 12.35 -6.10 4.90
CA ASP A 421 12.60 -7.52 5.18
C ASP A 421 14.08 -7.86 4.99
N THR A 422 14.74 -7.28 3.97
CA THR A 422 16.19 -7.44 3.77
C THR A 422 16.99 -6.95 4.97
N ILE A 423 16.61 -5.81 5.56
CA ILE A 423 17.25 -5.31 6.79
C ILE A 423 16.94 -6.24 7.94
N LEU A 424 15.69 -6.63 8.14
CA LEU A 424 15.26 -7.48 9.26
C LEU A 424 15.95 -8.85 9.20
N TYR A 425 15.86 -9.58 8.09
CA TYR A 425 16.44 -10.92 7.98
C TYR A 425 17.96 -10.90 7.86
N GLY A 426 18.55 -9.91 7.18
CA GLY A 426 19.99 -9.84 6.97
C GLY A 426 20.79 -9.32 8.15
N ARG A 427 20.21 -8.41 8.96
CA ARG A 427 20.98 -7.70 9.98
C ARG A 427 20.70 -8.13 11.42
N VAL A 428 19.58 -8.81 11.70
CA VAL A 428 19.27 -9.31 13.06
C VAL A 428 20.39 -10.23 13.57
N ALA A 429 20.91 -11.13 12.73
CA ALA A 429 22.00 -12.02 13.13
C ALA A 429 23.29 -11.24 13.43
N ILE A 430 23.61 -10.21 12.64
CA ILE A 430 24.80 -9.37 12.81
C ILE A 430 24.74 -8.63 14.15
N HIS A 431 23.61 -7.99 14.45
CA HIS A 431 23.42 -7.30 15.73
C HIS A 431 23.40 -8.26 16.92
N ALA A 432 22.82 -9.45 16.75
CA ALA A 432 22.82 -10.49 17.78
C ALA A 432 24.24 -10.97 18.11
N ASP A 433 25.07 -11.15 17.10
CA ASP A 433 26.48 -11.56 17.29
C ASP A 433 27.30 -10.45 17.92
N ASP A 434 27.07 -9.17 17.56
CA ASP A 434 27.69 -8.03 18.22
C ASP A 434 27.31 -7.96 19.72
N PHE A 435 26.02 -8.06 20.05
CA PHE A 435 25.57 -8.10 21.44
C PHE A 435 26.19 -9.28 22.20
N ARG A 436 26.26 -10.47 21.61
CA ARG A 436 26.89 -11.63 22.23
C ARG A 436 28.37 -11.39 22.52
N ALA A 437 29.12 -10.86 21.55
CA ALA A 437 30.54 -10.56 21.70
C ALA A 437 30.77 -9.52 22.81
N ARG A 438 29.98 -8.45 22.86
CA ARG A 438 30.06 -7.40 23.88
C ARG A 438 29.69 -7.90 25.27
N LEU A 439 28.66 -8.75 25.40
CA LEU A 439 28.28 -9.37 26.67
C LEU A 439 29.38 -10.31 27.18
N LEU A 440 30.00 -11.09 26.30
CA LEU A 440 31.12 -11.95 26.66
C LEU A 440 32.35 -11.15 27.11
N ALA A 441 32.53 -9.92 26.57
CA ALA A 441 33.57 -8.98 26.99
C ALA A 441 33.22 -8.24 28.30
N GLY A 442 32.04 -8.47 28.90
CA GLY A 442 31.63 -7.82 30.16
C GLY A 442 31.10 -6.39 29.97
N ASP A 443 30.66 -6.00 28.77
CA ASP A 443 30.12 -4.66 28.50
C ASP A 443 28.77 -4.46 29.17
N LEU A 444 28.75 -3.67 30.26
CA LEU A 444 27.56 -3.33 31.05
C LEU A 444 26.54 -2.51 30.23
N ASN A 445 27.01 -1.71 29.26
CA ASN A 445 26.10 -0.95 28.38
C ASN A 445 25.35 -1.91 27.43
N ALA A 446 26.02 -2.96 26.94
CA ALA A 446 25.35 -3.99 26.15
C ALA A 446 24.32 -4.75 26.98
N ALA A 447 24.61 -5.08 28.25
CA ALA A 447 23.64 -5.69 29.18
C ALA A 447 22.40 -4.79 29.37
N GLN A 448 22.60 -3.52 29.65
CA GLN A 448 21.50 -2.56 29.77
C GLN A 448 20.69 -2.41 28.47
N ALA A 449 21.36 -2.37 27.33
CA ALA A 449 20.72 -2.26 26.02
C ALA A 449 19.79 -3.44 25.73
N ILE A 450 20.14 -4.67 26.09
CA ILE A 450 19.27 -5.84 25.98
C ILE A 450 18.25 -5.98 27.13
N GLY A 451 18.38 -5.16 28.20
CA GLY A 451 17.57 -5.16 29.41
C GLY A 451 17.91 -6.26 30.42
N LEU A 452 19.13 -6.70 30.36
CA LEU A 452 19.72 -7.50 31.42
C LEU A 452 20.17 -6.57 32.55
N ASP A 453 19.90 -6.94 33.81
CA ASP A 453 20.44 -6.20 34.95
C ASP A 453 21.97 -6.25 34.89
N PRO A 454 22.67 -5.09 34.79
CA PRO A 454 24.13 -5.03 34.73
C PRO A 454 24.81 -5.75 35.88
N SER A 455 24.17 -5.82 37.07
CA SER A 455 24.70 -6.52 38.23
C SER A 455 24.86 -8.03 38.02
N LEU A 456 23.98 -8.65 37.22
CA LEU A 456 24.07 -10.05 36.88
C LEU A 456 25.30 -10.35 36.00
N LEU A 457 25.65 -9.43 35.11
CA LEU A 457 26.86 -9.56 34.29
C LEU A 457 28.12 -9.25 35.09
N ALA A 458 28.12 -8.21 35.95
CA ALA A 458 29.26 -7.82 36.77
C ALA A 458 29.64 -8.89 37.79
N ASN A 459 28.65 -9.61 38.36
CA ASN A 459 28.87 -10.65 39.37
C ASN A 459 29.03 -12.06 38.77
N ARG A 460 29.07 -12.18 37.44
CA ARG A 460 29.21 -13.46 36.78
C ARG A 460 30.58 -14.11 37.06
N PRO A 461 30.63 -15.41 37.39
CA PRO A 461 31.89 -16.14 37.51
C PRO A 461 32.67 -16.12 36.18
N ALA A 462 33.99 -16.03 36.30
CA ALA A 462 34.87 -16.13 35.11
C ALA A 462 34.74 -17.51 34.46
N GLY A 463 34.43 -17.54 33.17
CA GLY A 463 34.30 -18.79 32.41
C GLY A 463 33.32 -18.68 31.22
N PRO A 464 33.21 -19.73 30.39
CA PRO A 464 32.24 -19.74 29.32
C PRO A 464 30.81 -19.72 29.87
N PRO A 465 29.84 -19.11 29.15
CA PRO A 465 28.44 -19.09 29.59
C PRO A 465 27.84 -20.50 29.63
N THR A 466 27.04 -20.75 30.66
CA THR A 466 26.30 -21.99 30.77
C THR A 466 25.14 -22.04 29.75
N ALA A 467 24.64 -23.24 29.44
CA ALA A 467 23.49 -23.41 28.55
C ALA A 467 22.24 -22.68 29.08
N GLU A 468 22.06 -22.62 30.40
CA GLU A 468 20.95 -21.91 31.07
C GLU A 468 21.08 -20.39 30.91
N GLU A 469 22.28 -19.83 31.11
CA GLU A 469 22.55 -18.39 30.89
C GLU A 469 22.29 -18.00 29.43
N ILE A 470 22.74 -18.82 28.49
CA ILE A 470 22.49 -18.60 27.05
C ILE A 470 20.97 -18.63 26.76
N ALA A 471 20.25 -19.62 27.28
CA ALA A 471 18.82 -19.75 27.08
C ALA A 471 18.04 -18.56 27.67
N PHE A 472 18.49 -18.04 28.81
CA PHE A 472 17.88 -16.87 29.47
C PHE A 472 18.14 -15.55 28.69
N VAL A 473 19.37 -15.34 28.23
CA VAL A 473 19.78 -14.07 27.57
C VAL A 473 19.36 -14.03 26.10
N ARG A 474 19.28 -15.17 25.41
CA ARG A 474 18.98 -15.27 23.98
C ARG A 474 17.73 -14.49 23.54
N PRO A 475 16.56 -14.60 24.19
CA PRO A 475 15.37 -13.84 23.79
C PRO A 475 15.54 -12.33 23.96
N MET A 476 16.36 -11.88 24.93
CA MET A 476 16.66 -10.46 25.16
C MET A 476 17.52 -9.90 24.04
N VAL A 477 18.56 -10.65 23.62
CA VAL A 477 19.42 -10.31 22.50
C VAL A 477 18.62 -10.26 21.19
N GLU A 478 17.79 -11.27 20.92
CA GLU A 478 16.95 -11.32 19.72
C GLU A 478 16.02 -10.13 19.62
N LYS A 479 15.35 -9.75 20.72
CA LYS A 479 14.48 -8.56 20.77
C LYS A 479 15.24 -7.25 20.59
N ALA A 480 16.39 -7.09 21.23
CA ALA A 480 17.18 -5.88 21.08
C ALA A 480 17.74 -5.74 19.66
N SER A 481 18.22 -6.83 19.08
CA SER A 481 18.70 -6.86 17.70
C SER A 481 17.60 -6.52 16.70
N LEU A 482 16.39 -7.06 16.90
CA LEU A 482 15.24 -6.73 16.06
C LEU A 482 14.86 -5.26 16.19
N ALA A 483 14.88 -4.68 17.40
CA ALA A 483 14.59 -3.25 17.61
C ALA A 483 15.59 -2.35 16.87
N LEU A 484 16.89 -2.70 16.84
CA LEU A 484 17.89 -1.98 16.06
C LEU A 484 17.61 -2.08 14.55
N CYS A 485 17.29 -3.26 14.04
CA CYS A 485 16.94 -3.44 12.62
C CYS A 485 15.69 -2.65 12.24
N VAL A 486 14.69 -2.59 13.12
CA VAL A 486 13.49 -1.77 12.91
C VAL A 486 13.86 -0.28 12.84
N ASN A 487 14.76 0.20 13.71
CA ASN A 487 15.25 1.59 13.67
C ASN A 487 16.01 1.89 12.36
N GLU A 488 16.84 0.97 11.87
CA GLU A 488 17.51 1.10 10.58
C GLU A 488 16.51 1.12 9.41
N ALA A 489 15.47 0.30 9.47
CA ALA A 489 14.40 0.30 8.47
C ALA A 489 13.62 1.63 8.48
N TRP A 490 13.33 2.21 9.65
CA TRP A 490 12.76 3.57 9.75
C TRP A 490 13.67 4.63 9.15
N ALA A 491 14.98 4.56 9.39
CA ALA A 491 15.96 5.48 8.80
C ALA A 491 16.02 5.36 7.26
N MET A 492 15.95 4.14 6.73
CA MET A 492 15.86 3.90 5.28
C MET A 492 14.60 4.53 4.69
N LEU A 493 13.44 4.34 5.32
CA LEU A 493 12.18 4.97 4.88
C LEU A 493 12.25 6.49 4.91
N ALA A 494 12.89 7.07 5.95
CA ALA A 494 13.13 8.51 6.04
C ALA A 494 14.02 9.02 4.89
N GLY A 495 15.04 8.26 4.52
CA GLY A 495 15.91 8.54 3.36
C GLY A 495 15.12 8.59 2.05
N VAL A 496 14.19 7.66 1.84
CA VAL A 496 13.30 7.68 0.66
C VAL A 496 12.34 8.87 0.69
N ALA A 497 11.84 9.27 1.86
CA ALA A 497 11.02 10.46 1.99
C ALA A 497 11.82 11.75 1.68
N ILE A 498 13.10 11.83 2.05
CA ILE A 498 14.00 12.92 1.64
C ILE A 498 14.17 12.94 0.12
N LEU A 499 14.32 11.78 -0.53
CA LEU A 499 14.35 11.71 -1.99
C LEU A 499 13.04 12.26 -2.59
N GLY A 500 11.89 11.90 -2.01
CA GLY A 500 10.60 12.47 -2.40
C GLY A 500 10.53 13.99 -2.25
N LEU A 501 11.10 14.55 -1.17
CA LEU A 501 11.24 16.00 -0.99
C LEU A 501 12.06 16.64 -2.12
N LEU A 502 13.22 16.07 -2.47
CA LEU A 502 14.05 16.57 -3.57
C LEU A 502 13.31 16.53 -4.90
N LEU A 503 12.58 15.45 -5.19
CA LEU A 503 11.75 15.32 -6.39
C LEU A 503 10.61 16.35 -6.41
N ALA A 504 9.98 16.64 -5.26
CA ALA A 504 8.93 17.66 -5.17
C ALA A 504 9.47 19.06 -5.51
N LEU A 505 10.72 19.38 -5.18
CA LEU A 505 11.36 20.63 -5.57
C LEU A 505 11.61 20.74 -7.07
N LEU A 506 11.70 19.61 -7.80
CA LEU A 506 11.84 19.56 -9.26
C LEU A 506 10.49 19.62 -10.00
N ALA A 507 9.36 19.47 -9.30
CA ALA A 507 8.04 19.61 -9.90
C ALA A 507 7.83 21.04 -10.40
N ARG A 508 7.32 21.19 -11.61
CA ARG A 508 6.90 22.50 -12.14
C ARG A 508 5.42 22.71 -11.83
N GLU A 509 5.11 23.81 -11.21
CA GLU A 509 3.73 24.24 -11.02
C GLU A 509 3.23 24.80 -12.36
N GLN A 510 2.16 24.22 -12.89
CA GLN A 510 1.42 24.86 -13.97
C GLN A 510 0.63 26.00 -13.31
N ARG A 511 1.10 27.24 -13.50
CA ARG A 511 0.29 28.41 -13.20
C ARG A 511 -0.88 28.42 -14.19
N ASN A 512 -2.09 28.20 -13.69
CA ASN A 512 -3.33 28.55 -14.41
C ASN A 512 -3.46 30.05 -14.53
#